data_917983e2e1613413bf225960e787cd58
#
_entry.id   917983e2e1613413bf225960e787cd58
#
_cell.length_a   1.000
_cell.length_b   1.000
_cell.length_c   1.000
_cell.angle_alpha   90.00
_cell.angle_beta   90.00
_cell.angle_gamma   90.00
#
_symmetry.space_group_name_H-M   'P 1'
#
loop_
_entity.id
_entity.type
_entity.pdbx_description
1 polymer ?
#
loop_
_entity_poly.entity_id
_entity_poly.type
_entity_poly.pdbx_seq_one_letter_code
_entity_poly.pdbx_strand_id
1 'polypeptide(L)'
;MSKRSGFRIRPKAWSFVAVAVGVLFAGAVLAAAFAPFVYAELMPRLQPHMIVDPAPARIAKGRMFDDYFVVQDLGAGTFAIGEPRYYQQNYSYLIIGTKRALMFDSGSGTRDIGKVVRSLTRLPVTVLVSHLHFDHFGGIGAFDHVAMIDLPQTRADVSGGRLRPSRYEYLGFWDGRSAPSTRVTEWLAPGAVIDLGGRSLTVLSTPGHTPSSAALFDAANHRLFIGDYVYPTTLYAFLPGASLSAYRRTAQRLLATLPDDTILWTAHCCRKGEGVAAPWLTMKDVRDLDRTLMAMKAGTATSTGFYPRRYPVNDQMTLATGFPWNNR
;
A
#
# COMPACT_ATOMS: atom_id res chain seq x y z
N MET A 1 -30.31 -34.21 -61.47
CA MET A 1 -30.04 -34.99 -60.25
C MET A 1 -28.76 -34.41 -59.62
N SER A 2 -28.88 -33.54 -58.61
CA SER A 2 -27.76 -32.90 -57.92
C SER A 2 -27.54 -33.63 -56.61
N LYS A 3 -26.37 -34.27 -56.45
CA LYS A 3 -25.94 -34.90 -55.18
C LYS A 3 -25.41 -33.81 -54.25
N ARG A 4 -26.17 -33.46 -53.22
CA ARG A 4 -25.67 -32.68 -52.08
C ARG A 4 -24.82 -33.61 -51.21
N SER A 5 -23.49 -33.43 -51.20
CA SER A 5 -22.57 -34.06 -50.25
C SER A 5 -22.70 -33.35 -48.91
N GLY A 6 -23.42 -33.94 -47.98
CA GLY A 6 -23.50 -33.48 -46.61
C GLY A 6 -22.16 -33.80 -45.87
N PHE A 7 -21.39 -32.79 -45.51
CA PHE A 7 -20.20 -32.91 -44.71
C PHE A 7 -20.62 -33.27 -43.26
N ARG A 8 -20.67 -34.57 -42.93
CA ARG A 8 -20.89 -35.02 -41.55
C ARG A 8 -19.56 -34.94 -40.78
N ILE A 9 -19.39 -33.91 -39.95
CA ILE A 9 -18.29 -33.82 -38.99
C ILE A 9 -18.50 -34.96 -37.98
N ARG A 10 -17.49 -35.83 -37.82
CA ARG A 10 -17.53 -36.99 -36.92
C ARG A 10 -17.59 -36.50 -35.45
N PRO A 11 -18.45 -37.04 -34.58
CA PRO A 11 -18.65 -36.58 -33.19
C PRO A 11 -17.38 -36.60 -32.32
N LYS A 12 -16.39 -37.47 -32.63
CA LYS A 12 -15.10 -37.50 -31.94
C LYS A 12 -14.25 -36.24 -32.12
N ALA A 13 -14.36 -35.53 -33.24
CA ALA A 13 -13.60 -34.31 -33.48
C ALA A 13 -14.05 -33.15 -32.57
N TRP A 14 -15.31 -33.06 -32.26
CA TRP A 14 -15.86 -32.04 -31.36
C TRP A 14 -15.42 -32.24 -29.90
N SER A 15 -15.26 -33.50 -29.47
CA SER A 15 -14.78 -33.82 -28.13
C SER A 15 -13.32 -33.39 -27.94
N PHE A 16 -12.47 -33.60 -28.96
CA PHE A 16 -11.04 -33.16 -28.88
C PHE A 16 -10.90 -31.63 -28.89
N VAL A 17 -11.73 -30.94 -29.71
CA VAL A 17 -11.72 -29.47 -29.73
C VAL A 17 -12.20 -28.90 -28.39
N ALA A 18 -13.28 -29.45 -27.82
CA ALA A 18 -13.80 -29.02 -26.53
C ALA A 18 -12.76 -29.25 -25.39
N VAL A 19 -12.09 -30.39 -25.39
CA VAL A 19 -11.01 -30.67 -24.42
C VAL A 19 -9.84 -29.72 -24.61
N ALA A 20 -9.37 -29.49 -25.85
CA ALA A 20 -8.27 -28.56 -26.12
C ALA A 20 -8.62 -27.12 -25.72
N VAL A 21 -9.82 -26.66 -26.02
CA VAL A 21 -10.31 -25.33 -25.59
C VAL A 21 -10.40 -25.25 -24.06
N GLY A 22 -10.88 -26.30 -23.40
CA GLY A 22 -10.93 -26.38 -21.93
C GLY A 22 -9.54 -26.32 -21.28
N VAL A 23 -8.56 -27.02 -21.83
CA VAL A 23 -7.17 -27.01 -21.36
C VAL A 23 -6.53 -25.64 -21.58
N LEU A 24 -6.73 -25.03 -22.74
CA LEU A 24 -6.22 -23.67 -23.02
C LEU A 24 -6.87 -22.63 -22.11
N PHE A 25 -8.18 -22.74 -21.87
CA PHE A 25 -8.88 -21.85 -20.95
C PHE A 25 -8.40 -22.04 -19.51
N ALA A 26 -8.25 -23.26 -19.03
CA ALA A 26 -7.71 -23.54 -17.70
C ALA A 26 -6.26 -23.02 -17.55
N GLY A 27 -5.42 -23.22 -18.59
CA GLY A 27 -4.06 -22.66 -18.63
C GLY A 27 -4.03 -21.13 -18.58
N ALA A 28 -4.92 -20.47 -19.30
CA ALA A 28 -5.04 -19.01 -19.27
C ALA A 28 -5.49 -18.48 -17.91
N VAL A 29 -6.46 -19.18 -17.28
CA VAL A 29 -6.94 -18.82 -15.92
C VAL A 29 -5.83 -19.01 -14.88
N LEU A 30 -5.08 -20.11 -14.95
CA LEU A 30 -3.93 -20.34 -14.08
C LEU A 30 -2.84 -19.29 -14.28
N ALA A 31 -2.44 -19.03 -15.53
CA ALA A 31 -1.44 -18.01 -15.85
C ALA A 31 -1.85 -16.63 -15.29
N ALA A 32 -3.12 -16.29 -15.41
CA ALA A 32 -3.62 -15.03 -14.90
C ALA A 32 -3.73 -15.00 -13.37
N ALA A 33 -4.09 -16.09 -12.71
CA ALA A 33 -4.08 -16.19 -11.24
C ALA A 33 -2.68 -16.00 -10.66
N PHE A 34 -1.65 -16.47 -11.36
CA PHE A 34 -0.25 -16.33 -10.95
C PHE A 34 0.41 -15.02 -11.46
N ALA A 35 -0.25 -14.25 -12.33
CA ALA A 35 0.33 -13.03 -12.90
C ALA A 35 0.86 -12.03 -11.85
N PRO A 36 0.19 -11.77 -10.70
CA PRO A 36 0.74 -10.90 -9.66
C PRO A 36 2.07 -11.40 -9.10
N PHE A 37 2.20 -12.71 -8.88
CA PHE A 37 3.40 -13.34 -8.34
C PHE A 37 4.54 -13.34 -9.38
N VAL A 38 4.21 -13.66 -10.64
CA VAL A 38 5.16 -13.62 -11.76
C VAL A 38 5.67 -12.20 -11.97
N TYR A 39 4.79 -11.21 -11.92
CA TYR A 39 5.19 -9.81 -12.01
C TYR A 39 6.11 -9.42 -10.85
N ALA A 40 5.74 -9.75 -9.63
CA ALA A 40 6.55 -9.48 -8.45
C ALA A 40 7.96 -10.09 -8.54
N GLU A 41 8.12 -11.29 -9.10
CA GLU A 41 9.42 -11.95 -9.28
C GLU A 41 10.23 -11.39 -10.46
N LEU A 42 9.58 -10.89 -11.51
CA LEU A 42 10.27 -10.39 -12.70
C LEU A 42 10.73 -8.93 -12.58
N MET A 43 9.97 -8.09 -11.87
CA MET A 43 10.25 -6.65 -11.78
C MET A 43 11.64 -6.33 -11.25
N PRO A 44 12.15 -6.98 -10.18
CA PRO A 44 13.51 -6.71 -9.70
C PRO A 44 14.61 -7.05 -10.72
N ARG A 45 14.33 -8.00 -11.62
CA ARG A 45 15.28 -8.42 -12.67
C ARG A 45 15.30 -7.47 -13.86
N LEU A 46 14.19 -6.72 -14.06
CA LEU A 46 14.01 -5.79 -15.16
C LEU A 46 14.42 -4.36 -14.80
N GLN A 47 14.45 -4.04 -13.50
CA GLN A 47 14.90 -2.74 -13.00
C GLN A 47 16.18 -2.94 -12.19
N PRO A 48 17.35 -2.49 -12.69
CA PRO A 48 18.58 -2.55 -11.90
C PRO A 48 18.39 -1.73 -10.62
N HIS A 49 18.93 -2.26 -9.53
CA HIS A 49 18.83 -1.76 -8.15
C HIS A 49 18.95 -0.24 -8.05
N MET A 50 17.82 0.44 -7.99
CA MET A 50 17.76 1.89 -7.75
C MET A 50 17.57 2.15 -6.26
N ILE A 51 18.54 1.73 -5.45
CA ILE A 51 18.39 1.80 -3.99
C ILE A 51 18.53 3.22 -3.47
N VAL A 52 19.31 4.06 -4.11
CA VAL A 52 19.52 5.45 -3.68
C VAL A 52 19.76 6.34 -4.90
N ASP A 53 18.93 7.34 -5.11
CA ASP A 53 19.23 8.41 -6.06
C ASP A 53 20.37 9.29 -5.50
N PRO A 54 21.54 9.39 -6.18
CA PRO A 54 22.63 10.24 -5.74
C PRO A 54 22.30 11.74 -5.80
N ALA A 55 21.34 12.14 -6.62
CA ALA A 55 20.89 13.53 -6.71
C ALA A 55 19.63 13.73 -5.84
N PRO A 56 19.69 14.50 -4.72
CA PRO A 56 18.49 14.82 -4.00
C PRO A 56 17.56 15.62 -4.88
N ALA A 57 16.35 15.11 -5.13
CA ALA A 57 15.29 15.91 -5.68
C ALA A 57 15.12 17.17 -4.82
N ARG A 58 14.73 18.28 -5.43
CA ARG A 58 14.55 19.56 -4.72
C ARG A 58 13.58 19.35 -3.53
N ILE A 59 14.11 19.46 -2.32
CA ILE A 59 13.28 19.49 -1.11
C ILE A 59 12.44 20.76 -1.14
N ALA A 60 11.13 20.59 -1.26
CA ALA A 60 10.19 21.72 -1.32
C ALA A 60 9.75 22.15 0.07
N LYS A 61 9.59 21.19 0.99
CA LYS A 61 9.21 21.46 2.38
C LYS A 61 9.98 20.54 3.32
N GLY A 62 10.28 21.06 4.50
CA GLY A 62 11.06 20.32 5.50
C GLY A 62 12.55 20.66 5.45
N ARG A 63 13.30 19.98 6.29
CA ARG A 63 14.76 20.13 6.44
C ARG A 63 15.41 18.75 6.46
N MET A 64 16.54 18.62 5.77
CA MET A 64 17.37 17.42 5.88
C MET A 64 17.84 17.25 7.34
N PHE A 65 17.60 16.08 7.90
CA PHE A 65 18.12 15.68 9.21
C PHE A 65 19.60 15.26 9.10
N ASP A 66 19.87 14.49 8.08
CA ASP A 66 21.21 14.03 7.69
C ASP A 66 21.30 14.00 6.15
N ASP A 67 22.21 13.21 5.60
CA ASP A 67 22.37 13.03 4.16
C ASP A 67 21.28 12.15 3.54
N TYR A 68 20.35 11.59 4.32
CA TYR A 68 19.34 10.63 3.85
C TYR A 68 17.90 11.02 4.21
N PHE A 69 17.64 11.40 5.46
CA PHE A 69 16.29 11.73 5.94
C PHE A 69 15.98 13.20 5.81
N VAL A 70 14.72 13.49 5.44
CA VAL A 70 14.11 14.82 5.55
C VAL A 70 13.04 14.81 6.64
N VAL A 71 12.96 15.87 7.43
CA VAL A 71 11.93 16.06 8.45
C VAL A 71 11.11 17.30 8.11
N GLN A 72 9.79 17.13 8.05
CA GLN A 72 8.83 18.23 7.87
C GLN A 72 7.91 18.27 9.08
N ASP A 73 7.85 19.42 9.74
CA ASP A 73 6.86 19.69 10.80
C ASP A 73 5.50 19.98 10.15
N LEU A 74 4.49 19.19 10.51
CA LEU A 74 3.10 19.34 10.04
C LEU A 74 2.23 20.10 11.06
N GLY A 75 2.81 20.56 12.17
CA GLY A 75 2.10 21.17 13.27
C GLY A 75 1.36 20.18 14.17
N ALA A 76 0.85 20.68 15.28
CA ALA A 76 0.16 19.86 16.31
C ALA A 76 0.96 18.61 16.74
N GLY A 77 2.29 18.75 16.95
CA GLY A 77 3.16 17.66 17.37
C GLY A 77 3.26 16.51 16.36
N THR A 78 3.11 16.80 15.08
CA THR A 78 3.19 15.79 14.01
C THR A 78 4.37 16.10 13.10
N PHE A 79 5.21 15.10 12.86
CA PHE A 79 6.36 15.20 11.97
C PHE A 79 6.28 14.13 10.88
N ALA A 80 6.45 14.55 9.62
CA ALA A 80 6.69 13.64 8.52
C ALA A 80 8.20 13.42 8.36
N ILE A 81 8.61 12.17 8.31
CA ILE A 81 9.99 11.74 8.12
C ILE A 81 10.08 11.05 6.77
N GLY A 82 10.75 11.69 5.82
CA GLY A 82 10.86 11.22 4.45
C GLY A 82 12.23 10.65 4.11
N GLU A 83 12.25 9.75 3.15
CA GLU A 83 13.44 9.12 2.56
C GLU A 83 13.60 9.58 1.09
N PRO A 84 13.97 10.87 0.83
CA PRO A 84 13.95 11.47 -0.51
C PRO A 84 14.95 10.85 -1.49
N ARG A 85 15.95 10.13 -0.99
CA ARG A 85 16.94 9.41 -1.81
C ARG A 85 16.57 7.96 -2.09
N TYR A 86 15.55 7.46 -1.42
CA TYR A 86 15.01 6.14 -1.70
C TYR A 86 14.13 6.21 -2.94
N TYR A 87 14.19 5.22 -3.83
CA TYR A 87 13.49 5.28 -5.12
C TYR A 87 11.97 5.40 -5.02
N GLN A 88 11.38 4.92 -3.92
CA GLN A 88 9.95 5.06 -3.65
C GLN A 88 9.60 6.35 -2.89
N GLN A 89 10.61 7.10 -2.41
CA GLN A 89 10.45 8.37 -1.70
C GLN A 89 9.41 8.29 -0.57
N ASN A 90 9.60 7.32 0.32
CA ASN A 90 8.68 7.02 1.42
C ASN A 90 8.61 8.12 2.45
N TYR A 91 7.45 8.22 3.10
CA TYR A 91 7.20 9.03 4.27
C TYR A 91 6.56 8.22 5.38
N SER A 92 7.11 8.36 6.58
CA SER A 92 6.58 7.83 7.84
C SER A 92 6.22 8.99 8.75
N TYR A 93 5.32 8.80 9.72
CA TYR A 93 4.79 9.90 10.51
C TYR A 93 4.97 9.68 12.00
N LEU A 94 5.63 10.63 12.69
CA LEU A 94 5.74 10.66 14.14
C LEU A 94 4.68 11.59 14.72
N ILE A 95 3.83 11.07 15.59
CA ILE A 95 2.70 11.75 16.20
C ILE A 95 2.92 11.78 17.71
N ILE A 96 3.09 12.96 18.27
CA ILE A 96 3.53 13.18 19.66
C ILE A 96 2.34 13.68 20.49
N GLY A 97 2.06 13.00 21.59
CA GLY A 97 1.18 13.44 22.66
C GLY A 97 1.96 13.97 23.86
N THR A 98 1.34 14.06 25.04
CA THR A 98 2.02 14.50 26.28
C THR A 98 2.59 13.34 27.10
N LYS A 99 2.15 12.09 26.87
CA LYS A 99 2.59 10.91 27.62
C LYS A 99 3.42 9.94 26.79
N ARG A 100 3.12 9.79 25.52
CA ARG A 100 3.81 8.91 24.58
C ARG A 100 3.68 9.43 23.15
N ALA A 101 4.46 8.87 22.24
CA ALA A 101 4.37 9.13 20.81
C ALA A 101 4.05 7.84 20.04
N LEU A 102 3.48 8.02 18.86
CA LEU A 102 3.25 6.93 17.92
C LEU A 102 3.99 7.23 16.62
N MET A 103 4.75 6.25 16.16
CA MET A 103 5.34 6.24 14.83
C MET A 103 4.44 5.43 13.90
N PHE A 104 3.98 6.01 12.81
CA PHE A 104 3.20 5.33 11.78
C PHE A 104 4.09 5.06 10.58
N ASP A 105 4.32 3.78 10.29
CA ASP A 105 5.34 3.19 9.44
C ASP A 105 6.78 3.36 9.96
N SER A 106 7.67 2.48 9.55
CA SER A 106 9.06 2.44 9.99
C SER A 106 10.06 2.69 8.86
N GLY A 107 9.57 3.05 7.67
CA GLY A 107 10.39 3.27 6.49
C GLY A 107 10.99 2.00 5.90
N SER A 108 11.86 2.18 4.92
CA SER A 108 12.50 1.11 4.15
C SER A 108 13.52 0.30 4.95
N GLY A 109 14.01 0.83 6.07
CA GLY A 109 15.11 0.24 6.83
C GLY A 109 16.49 0.37 6.14
N THR A 110 16.61 1.20 5.10
CA THR A 110 17.90 1.52 4.47
C THR A 110 18.84 2.24 5.45
N ARG A 111 18.29 3.12 6.27
CA ARG A 111 18.95 3.79 7.37
C ARG A 111 18.10 3.68 8.65
N ASP A 112 18.73 3.88 9.80
CA ASP A 112 18.06 3.84 11.11
C ASP A 112 17.18 5.09 11.34
N ILE A 113 15.89 4.97 11.03
CA ILE A 113 14.89 6.01 11.29
C ILE A 113 14.73 6.31 12.78
N GLY A 114 15.08 5.39 13.67
CA GLY A 114 15.04 5.58 15.11
C GLY A 114 15.94 6.72 15.58
N LYS A 115 17.04 7.04 14.88
CA LYS A 115 17.87 8.21 15.16
C LYS A 115 17.10 9.51 14.99
N VAL A 116 16.33 9.61 13.93
CA VAL A 116 15.46 10.78 13.66
C VAL A 116 14.42 10.91 14.76
N VAL A 117 13.70 9.81 15.04
CA VAL A 117 12.65 9.77 16.08
C VAL A 117 13.19 10.19 17.44
N ARG A 118 14.32 9.65 17.86
CA ARG A 118 14.97 10.00 19.14
C ARG A 118 15.44 11.46 19.22
N SER A 119 15.66 12.11 18.09
CA SER A 119 15.99 13.55 18.05
C SER A 119 14.76 14.45 18.23
N LEU A 120 13.58 13.94 17.86
CA LEU A 120 12.32 14.70 17.87
C LEU A 120 11.56 14.54 19.19
N THR A 121 11.73 13.41 19.91
CA THR A 121 11.05 13.16 21.17
C THR A 121 11.88 12.31 22.12
N ARG A 122 11.64 12.51 23.43
CA ARG A 122 12.17 11.65 24.52
C ARG A 122 11.09 10.78 25.14
N LEU A 123 9.85 10.92 24.70
CA LEU A 123 8.73 10.09 25.16
C LEU A 123 8.86 8.65 24.67
N PRO A 124 8.24 7.68 25.35
CA PRO A 124 8.12 6.32 24.83
C PRO A 124 7.44 6.33 23.46
N VAL A 125 7.99 5.62 22.51
CA VAL A 125 7.46 5.54 21.13
C VAL A 125 6.99 4.12 20.85
N THR A 126 5.72 4.00 20.44
CA THR A 126 5.17 2.77 19.86
C THR A 126 5.14 2.93 18.34
N VAL A 127 5.59 1.95 17.57
CA VAL A 127 5.41 1.92 16.12
C VAL A 127 4.20 1.08 15.75
N LEU A 128 3.36 1.60 14.86
CA LEU A 128 2.30 0.86 14.15
C LEU A 128 2.55 1.01 12.66
N VAL A 129 2.67 -0.10 11.94
CA VAL A 129 2.83 -0.03 10.47
C VAL A 129 1.48 -0.10 9.77
N SER A 130 1.38 0.64 8.66
CA SER A 130 0.19 0.62 7.81
C SER A 130 -0.04 -0.75 7.19
N HIS A 131 1.03 -1.42 6.76
CA HIS A 131 1.03 -2.77 6.20
C HIS A 131 2.45 -3.36 6.20
N LEU A 132 2.63 -4.59 5.70
CA LEU A 132 3.85 -5.35 5.89
C LEU A 132 4.83 -5.30 4.70
N HIS A 133 4.63 -4.42 3.70
CA HIS A 133 5.61 -4.24 2.62
C HIS A 133 6.93 -3.71 3.16
N PHE A 134 8.01 -4.02 2.46
CA PHE A 134 9.40 -3.81 2.89
C PHE A 134 9.75 -2.34 3.16
N ASP A 135 9.13 -1.44 2.48
CA ASP A 135 9.34 0.00 2.56
C ASP A 135 8.53 0.69 3.69
N HIS A 136 7.64 -0.05 4.36
CA HIS A 136 6.90 0.38 5.57
C HIS A 136 7.34 -0.37 6.82
N PHE A 137 7.70 -1.65 6.67
CA PHE A 137 8.06 -2.55 7.77
C PHE A 137 9.58 -2.74 7.90
N GLY A 138 10.38 -2.27 6.95
CA GLY A 138 11.82 -2.55 6.88
C GLY A 138 12.61 -2.03 8.08
N GLY A 139 12.25 -0.87 8.62
CA GLY A 139 12.90 -0.24 9.77
C GLY A 139 12.36 -0.66 11.14
N ILE A 140 11.48 -1.67 11.21
CA ILE A 140 10.79 -2.07 12.45
C ILE A 140 11.73 -2.39 13.61
N GLY A 141 12.94 -2.85 13.32
CA GLY A 141 13.96 -3.17 14.33
C GLY A 141 14.50 -1.99 15.12
N ALA A 142 14.16 -0.76 14.74
CA ALA A 142 14.51 0.45 15.48
C ALA A 142 13.63 0.71 16.73
N PHE A 143 12.58 -0.12 16.93
CA PHE A 143 11.54 0.11 17.93
C PHE A 143 11.35 -1.10 18.85
N ASP A 144 11.32 -0.85 20.17
CA ASP A 144 11.07 -1.87 21.18
C ASP A 144 9.58 -2.15 21.38
N HIS A 145 8.71 -1.14 21.15
CA HIS A 145 7.28 -1.24 21.27
C HIS A 145 6.63 -1.25 19.88
N VAL A 146 6.10 -2.42 19.49
CA VAL A 146 5.49 -2.66 18.19
C VAL A 146 4.03 -2.99 18.37
N ALA A 147 3.17 -2.13 17.84
CA ALA A 147 1.74 -2.38 17.72
C ALA A 147 1.41 -2.90 16.31
N MET A 148 0.43 -3.76 16.21
CA MET A 148 -0.11 -4.26 14.94
C MET A 148 -1.63 -4.24 14.96
N ILE A 149 -2.24 -4.00 13.80
CA ILE A 149 -3.69 -4.16 13.68
C ILE A 149 -4.08 -5.63 13.89
N ASP A 150 -5.08 -5.86 14.74
CA ASP A 150 -5.55 -7.20 15.10
C ASP A 150 -6.51 -7.72 14.04
N LEU A 151 -5.97 -8.37 13.03
CA LEU A 151 -6.70 -9.03 11.96
C LEU A 151 -6.22 -10.48 11.81
N PRO A 152 -7.09 -11.41 11.37
CA PRO A 152 -6.68 -12.80 11.12
C PRO A 152 -5.46 -12.91 10.21
N GLN A 153 -5.36 -12.07 9.19
CA GLN A 153 -4.23 -12.04 8.24
C GLN A 153 -2.93 -11.66 8.96
N THR A 154 -2.94 -10.60 9.78
CA THR A 154 -1.74 -10.17 10.53
C THR A 154 -1.35 -11.21 11.59
N ARG A 155 -2.33 -11.87 12.21
CA ARG A 155 -2.10 -12.94 13.17
C ARG A 155 -1.49 -14.19 12.53
N ALA A 156 -1.82 -14.48 11.27
CA ALA A 156 -1.30 -15.64 10.55
C ALA A 156 0.22 -15.57 10.33
N ASP A 157 0.81 -14.38 10.31
CA ASP A 157 2.26 -14.18 10.19
C ASP A 157 3.03 -14.32 11.51
N VAL A 158 2.34 -14.63 12.60
CA VAL A 158 2.98 -14.83 13.92
C VAL A 158 3.32 -16.29 14.12
N SER A 159 4.62 -16.56 14.32
CA SER A 159 5.14 -17.88 14.67
C SER A 159 6.16 -17.75 15.81
N GLY A 160 6.05 -18.62 16.83
CA GLY A 160 6.93 -18.57 18.00
C GLY A 160 6.90 -17.24 18.75
N GLY A 161 5.75 -16.55 18.78
CA GLY A 161 5.56 -15.24 19.41
C GLY A 161 6.21 -14.07 18.68
N ARG A 162 6.66 -14.28 17.45
CA ARG A 162 7.24 -13.25 16.60
C ARG A 162 6.48 -13.13 15.28
N LEU A 163 6.22 -11.89 14.88
CA LEU A 163 5.70 -11.55 13.57
C LEU A 163 6.85 -11.60 12.55
N ARG A 164 6.61 -12.31 11.46
CA ARG A 164 7.48 -12.33 10.27
C ARG A 164 6.61 -12.47 9.04
N PRO A 165 6.46 -11.39 8.23
CA PRO A 165 5.66 -11.49 7.01
C PRO A 165 6.22 -12.52 6.03
N SER A 166 5.32 -13.10 5.26
CA SER A 166 5.68 -13.99 4.17
C SER A 166 6.45 -13.23 3.07
N ARG A 167 7.14 -13.98 2.18
CA ARG A 167 7.89 -13.40 1.06
C ARG A 167 7.05 -12.45 0.20
N TYR A 168 5.82 -12.86 -0.13
CA TYR A 168 4.93 -12.10 -1.01
C TYR A 168 4.13 -11.01 -0.31
N GLU A 169 4.13 -11.00 0.98
CA GLU A 169 3.54 -9.94 1.78
C GLU A 169 4.58 -8.85 2.07
N TYR A 170 5.83 -9.24 2.31
CA TYR A 170 6.92 -8.32 2.55
C TYR A 170 7.48 -7.70 1.27
N LEU A 171 7.56 -8.45 0.16
CA LEU A 171 8.13 -8.06 -1.13
C LEU A 171 9.59 -7.55 -1.07
N GLY A 172 10.28 -7.73 0.04
CA GLY A 172 11.64 -7.21 0.26
C GLY A 172 12.71 -7.75 -0.71
N PHE A 173 12.40 -8.83 -1.42
CA PHE A 173 13.28 -9.35 -2.48
C PHE A 173 13.43 -8.37 -3.66
N TRP A 174 12.59 -7.36 -3.77
CA TRP A 174 12.77 -6.26 -4.72
C TRP A 174 14.04 -5.47 -4.41
N ASP A 175 14.39 -5.35 -3.13
CA ASP A 175 15.60 -4.67 -2.64
C ASP A 175 16.69 -5.66 -2.18
N GLY A 176 16.54 -6.96 -2.48
CA GLY A 176 17.44 -7.98 -2.00
C GLY A 176 17.37 -8.22 -0.48
N ARG A 177 16.26 -7.88 0.16
CA ARG A 177 16.07 -7.93 1.62
C ARG A 177 15.18 -9.08 2.06
N SER A 178 15.56 -9.68 3.18
CA SER A 178 14.70 -10.64 3.90
C SER A 178 13.79 -9.91 4.88
N ALA A 179 12.59 -10.47 5.10
CA ALA A 179 11.66 -9.92 6.07
C ALA A 179 12.26 -9.92 7.48
N PRO A 180 12.28 -8.77 8.18
CA PRO A 180 12.66 -8.70 9.58
C PRO A 180 11.65 -9.48 10.42
N SER A 181 12.06 -9.86 11.62
CA SER A 181 11.19 -10.53 12.58
C SER A 181 11.13 -9.68 13.86
N THR A 182 9.93 -9.36 14.32
CA THR A 182 9.72 -8.55 15.50
C THR A 182 8.75 -9.21 16.48
N ARG A 183 8.82 -8.82 17.76
CA ARG A 183 7.80 -9.17 18.75
C ARG A 183 6.72 -8.09 18.70
N VAL A 184 5.47 -8.50 18.52
CA VAL A 184 4.32 -7.59 18.67
C VAL A 184 4.04 -7.43 20.16
N THR A 185 4.09 -6.20 20.64
CA THR A 185 3.84 -5.87 22.05
C THR A 185 2.40 -5.45 22.30
N GLU A 186 1.69 -4.98 21.27
CA GLU A 186 0.31 -4.52 21.38
C GLU A 186 -0.48 -4.91 20.12
N TRP A 187 -1.70 -5.45 20.33
CA TRP A 187 -2.63 -5.76 19.24
C TRP A 187 -3.83 -4.82 19.31
N LEU A 188 -4.09 -4.11 18.21
CA LEU A 188 -5.09 -3.06 18.14
C LEU A 188 -6.24 -3.48 17.22
N ALA A 189 -7.40 -3.75 17.79
CA ALA A 189 -8.59 -4.04 17.00
C ALA A 189 -8.95 -2.84 16.10
N PRO A 190 -9.56 -3.05 14.91
CA PRO A 190 -10.18 -1.98 14.16
C PRO A 190 -11.17 -1.19 15.02
N GLY A 191 -11.05 0.14 15.06
CA GLY A 191 -11.80 1.04 15.94
C GLY A 191 -11.15 1.29 17.31
N ALA A 192 -10.05 0.61 17.65
CA ALA A 192 -9.32 0.89 18.88
C ALA A 192 -8.82 2.34 18.90
N VAL A 193 -8.87 2.94 20.09
CA VAL A 193 -8.39 4.31 20.31
C VAL A 193 -7.07 4.27 21.07
N ILE A 194 -6.07 4.91 20.52
CA ILE A 194 -4.72 5.05 21.09
C ILE A 194 -4.65 6.42 21.77
N ASP A 195 -4.62 6.44 23.11
CA ASP A 195 -4.38 7.68 23.87
C ASP A 195 -2.89 7.97 23.97
N LEU A 196 -2.47 9.12 23.43
CA LEU A 196 -1.08 9.60 23.50
C LEU A 196 -0.87 10.61 24.65
N GLY A 197 -1.92 10.89 25.43
CA GLY A 197 -1.96 11.99 26.38
C GLY A 197 -2.33 13.30 25.71
N GLY A 198 -3.56 13.76 25.96
CA GLY A 198 -4.11 14.98 25.34
C GLY A 198 -4.39 14.89 23.84
N ARG A 199 -4.15 13.72 23.24
CA ARG A 199 -4.40 13.43 21.81
C ARG A 199 -4.72 11.95 21.65
N SER A 200 -5.78 11.65 20.92
CA SER A 200 -6.23 10.28 20.64
C SER A 200 -6.29 9.99 19.16
N LEU A 201 -5.87 8.79 18.77
CA LEU A 201 -5.88 8.32 17.38
C LEU A 201 -6.77 7.08 17.29
N THR A 202 -7.62 7.00 16.27
CA THR A 202 -8.43 5.82 16.01
C THR A 202 -7.80 4.95 14.94
N VAL A 203 -7.65 3.66 15.22
CA VAL A 203 -7.13 2.67 14.27
C VAL A 203 -8.25 2.27 13.31
N LEU A 204 -8.03 2.41 12.01
CA LEU A 204 -8.96 2.00 10.97
C LEU A 204 -8.35 0.86 10.15
N SER A 205 -9.14 -0.15 9.81
CA SER A 205 -8.75 -1.14 8.79
C SER A 205 -9.05 -0.58 7.41
N THR A 206 -8.06 -0.53 6.53
CA THR A 206 -8.19 0.06 5.18
C THR A 206 -7.74 -0.91 4.08
N PRO A 207 -8.35 -2.11 4.00
CA PRO A 207 -7.96 -3.09 3.00
C PRO A 207 -8.22 -2.58 1.58
N GLY A 208 -7.39 -3.06 0.66
CA GLY A 208 -7.42 -2.70 -0.77
C GLY A 208 -6.06 -2.96 -1.40
N HIS A 209 -5.04 -2.20 -0.99
CA HIS A 209 -3.65 -2.42 -1.38
C HIS A 209 -3.10 -3.73 -0.81
N THR A 210 -3.30 -3.95 0.49
CA THR A 210 -3.12 -5.26 1.15
C THR A 210 -4.36 -5.60 1.98
N PRO A 211 -4.58 -6.88 2.34
CA PRO A 211 -5.71 -7.27 3.18
C PRO A 211 -5.57 -6.82 4.64
N SER A 212 -4.35 -6.57 5.10
CA SER A 212 -4.01 -6.18 6.48
C SER A 212 -3.75 -4.69 6.65
N SER A 213 -4.06 -3.85 5.64
CA SER A 213 -3.79 -2.42 5.71
C SER A 213 -4.55 -1.72 6.84
N ALA A 214 -3.82 -0.85 7.55
CA ALA A 214 -4.30 0.00 8.63
C ALA A 214 -4.10 1.48 8.31
N ALA A 215 -4.92 2.32 8.91
CA ALA A 215 -4.78 3.76 8.92
C ALA A 215 -5.01 4.30 10.34
N LEU A 216 -4.58 5.54 10.59
CA LEU A 216 -4.79 6.24 11.86
C LEU A 216 -5.55 7.53 11.63
N PHE A 217 -6.69 7.67 12.27
CA PHE A 217 -7.50 8.87 12.21
C PHE A 217 -7.31 9.72 13.47
N ASP A 218 -6.86 10.94 13.27
CA ASP A 218 -6.76 12.01 14.27
C ASP A 218 -7.95 12.95 14.10
N ALA A 219 -9.00 12.67 14.83
CA ALA A 219 -10.25 13.41 14.72
C ALA A 219 -10.11 14.89 15.14
N ALA A 220 -9.27 15.18 16.13
CA ALA A 220 -9.07 16.53 16.65
C ALA A 220 -8.40 17.47 15.63
N ASN A 221 -7.62 16.92 14.71
CA ASN A 221 -6.88 17.68 13.70
C ASN A 221 -7.36 17.40 12.26
N HIS A 222 -8.44 16.64 12.08
CA HIS A 222 -8.98 16.19 10.79
C HIS A 222 -7.88 15.61 9.88
N ARG A 223 -7.05 14.68 10.43
CA ARG A 223 -5.94 14.06 9.72
C ARG A 223 -6.11 12.55 9.66
N LEU A 224 -5.89 11.98 8.49
CA LEU A 224 -5.84 10.53 8.29
C LEU A 224 -4.45 10.14 7.77
N PHE A 225 -3.71 9.35 8.53
CA PHE A 225 -2.47 8.72 8.08
C PHE A 225 -2.84 7.38 7.47
N ILE A 226 -2.63 7.19 6.16
CA ILE A 226 -3.33 6.14 5.42
C ILE A 226 -2.42 5.15 4.66
N GLY A 227 -1.09 5.30 4.79
CA GLY A 227 -0.14 4.43 4.09
C GLY A 227 -0.39 4.39 2.58
N ASP A 228 -0.44 3.19 2.02
CA ASP A 228 -0.56 2.93 0.58
C ASP A 228 -1.98 2.72 0.08
N TYR A 229 -2.97 2.98 0.89
CA TYR A 229 -4.34 2.92 0.40
C TYR A 229 -4.58 3.92 -0.74
N VAL A 230 -4.14 5.18 -0.58
CA VAL A 230 -4.06 6.19 -1.64
C VAL A 230 -2.80 7.03 -1.46
N TYR A 231 -2.19 7.44 -2.57
CA TYR A 231 -1.06 8.38 -2.60
C TYR A 231 -0.97 9.03 -3.99
N PRO A 232 -0.38 10.24 -4.10
CA PRO A 232 -0.20 10.87 -5.40
C PRO A 232 0.84 10.08 -6.19
N THR A 233 0.46 9.40 -7.20
CA THR A 233 1.14 8.68 -8.28
C THR A 233 0.35 7.43 -8.70
N THR A 234 1.01 6.33 -9.02
CA THR A 234 0.36 5.08 -9.42
C THR A 234 0.09 4.18 -8.22
N LEU A 235 -1.18 3.92 -7.92
CA LEU A 235 -1.63 2.98 -6.91
C LEU A 235 -1.49 1.55 -7.42
N TYR A 236 -0.78 0.69 -6.70
CA TYR A 236 -0.55 -0.71 -7.10
C TYR A 236 -1.64 -1.62 -6.51
N ALA A 237 -2.74 -1.79 -7.26
CA ALA A 237 -3.85 -2.67 -6.88
C ALA A 237 -3.82 -4.02 -7.61
N PHE A 238 -2.64 -4.56 -7.86
CA PHE A 238 -2.43 -5.83 -8.56
C PHE A 238 -1.36 -6.72 -7.93
N LEU A 239 -0.69 -6.24 -6.90
CA LEU A 239 0.26 -7.02 -6.12
C LEU A 239 -0.45 -8.14 -5.35
N PRO A 240 0.27 -9.18 -4.90
CA PRO A 240 -0.32 -10.24 -4.08
C PRO A 240 -1.12 -9.69 -2.90
N GLY A 241 -2.36 -10.13 -2.74
CA GLY A 241 -3.26 -9.67 -1.68
C GLY A 241 -4.11 -8.44 -2.01
N ALA A 242 -3.81 -7.70 -3.08
CA ALA A 242 -4.62 -6.55 -3.48
C ALA A 242 -6.04 -6.95 -3.92
N SER A 243 -7.04 -6.10 -3.62
CA SER A 243 -8.44 -6.34 -3.96
C SER A 243 -9.19 -5.06 -4.30
N LEU A 244 -9.68 -4.94 -5.53
CA LEU A 244 -10.48 -3.78 -5.97
C LEU A 244 -11.81 -3.68 -5.22
N SER A 245 -12.43 -4.81 -4.89
CA SER A 245 -13.66 -4.82 -4.11
C SER A 245 -13.43 -4.32 -2.69
N ALA A 246 -12.29 -4.65 -2.07
CA ALA A 246 -11.90 -4.13 -0.78
C ALA A 246 -11.55 -2.64 -0.84
N TYR A 247 -10.82 -2.20 -1.87
CA TYR A 247 -10.57 -0.78 -2.14
C TYR A 247 -11.88 0.01 -2.14
N ARG A 248 -12.86 -0.47 -2.93
CA ARG A 248 -14.15 0.23 -3.03
C ARG A 248 -14.91 0.28 -1.70
N ARG A 249 -15.01 -0.84 -0.97
CA ARG A 249 -15.65 -0.86 0.34
C ARG A 249 -14.98 0.08 1.33
N THR A 250 -13.66 0.14 1.31
CA THR A 250 -12.89 1.08 2.14
C THR A 250 -13.17 2.52 1.75
N ALA A 251 -13.15 2.87 0.44
CA ALA A 251 -13.48 4.22 -0.03
C ALA A 251 -14.87 4.65 0.47
N GLN A 252 -15.89 3.82 0.28
CA GLN A 252 -17.27 4.10 0.70
C GLN A 252 -17.37 4.30 2.21
N ARG A 253 -16.69 3.48 3.02
CA ARG A 253 -16.69 3.64 4.46
C ARG A 253 -16.00 4.94 4.87
N LEU A 254 -14.82 5.28 4.34
CA LEU A 254 -14.14 6.52 4.65
C LEU A 254 -15.01 7.74 4.30
N LEU A 255 -15.64 7.73 3.12
CA LEU A 255 -16.53 8.80 2.67
C LEU A 255 -17.80 8.95 3.52
N ALA A 256 -18.27 7.86 4.13
CA ALA A 256 -19.45 7.87 4.98
C ALA A 256 -19.16 8.26 6.43
N THR A 257 -17.91 8.14 6.89
CA THR A 257 -17.59 8.25 8.32
C THR A 257 -16.66 9.38 8.68
N LEU A 258 -15.85 9.88 7.73
CA LEU A 258 -14.88 10.93 8.00
C LEU A 258 -15.36 12.30 7.50
N PRO A 259 -14.98 13.40 8.17
CA PRO A 259 -15.26 14.76 7.71
C PRO A 259 -14.68 15.03 6.32
N ASP A 260 -15.38 15.82 5.51
CA ASP A 260 -14.98 16.16 4.14
C ASP A 260 -13.67 16.96 4.04
N ASP A 261 -13.34 17.70 5.10
CA ASP A 261 -12.12 18.49 5.22
C ASP A 261 -10.92 17.69 5.77
N THR A 262 -11.07 16.36 5.94
CA THR A 262 -9.97 15.49 6.38
C THR A 262 -8.84 15.50 5.36
N ILE A 263 -7.62 15.81 5.83
CA ILE A 263 -6.40 15.69 5.05
C ILE A 263 -5.81 14.29 5.21
N LEU A 264 -5.55 13.63 4.10
CA LEU A 264 -4.94 12.30 4.06
C LEU A 264 -3.43 12.45 3.89
N TRP A 265 -2.67 12.08 4.91
CA TRP A 265 -1.20 11.97 4.84
C TRP A 265 -0.83 10.57 4.37
N THR A 266 -0.13 10.50 3.25
CA THR A 266 0.11 9.26 2.50
C THR A 266 1.58 8.86 2.53
N ALA A 267 1.94 7.67 2.05
CA ALA A 267 3.30 7.20 2.23
C ALA A 267 4.26 7.58 1.11
N HIS A 268 3.82 7.74 -0.13
CA HIS A 268 4.73 7.98 -1.26
C HIS A 268 4.61 9.40 -1.82
N CYS A 269 5.79 10.04 -1.97
CA CYS A 269 5.94 11.35 -2.64
C CYS A 269 5.80 11.18 -4.16
N CYS A 270 5.47 12.18 -4.94
CA CYS A 270 5.10 13.52 -4.57
C CYS A 270 3.90 13.95 -5.42
N ARG A 271 3.16 14.94 -4.95
CA ARG A 271 2.11 15.55 -5.78
C ARG A 271 2.71 16.15 -7.05
N LYS A 272 2.00 16.01 -8.16
CA LYS A 272 2.40 16.55 -9.45
C LYS A 272 2.60 18.07 -9.35
N GLY A 273 3.79 18.53 -9.77
CA GLY A 273 4.16 19.95 -9.73
C GLY A 273 4.75 20.41 -8.39
N GLU A 274 4.74 19.59 -7.35
CA GLU A 274 5.43 19.85 -6.09
C GLU A 274 6.82 19.17 -6.09
N GLY A 275 7.79 19.76 -5.39
CA GLY A 275 9.04 19.08 -5.07
C GLY A 275 8.84 18.09 -3.93
N VAL A 276 9.93 17.50 -3.44
CA VAL A 276 9.88 16.54 -2.34
C VAL A 276 9.31 17.21 -1.08
N ALA A 277 8.16 16.73 -0.65
CA ALA A 277 7.43 17.18 0.54
C ALA A 277 6.57 16.01 1.04
N ALA A 278 6.15 16.06 2.30
CA ALA A 278 5.19 15.08 2.83
C ALA A 278 3.95 15.02 1.93
N PRO A 279 3.65 13.85 1.35
CA PRO A 279 2.56 13.72 0.39
C PRO A 279 1.21 13.76 1.09
N TRP A 280 0.25 14.43 0.47
CA TRP A 280 -1.09 14.55 1.01
C TRP A 280 -2.14 14.51 -0.11
N LEU A 281 -3.32 14.04 0.25
CA LEU A 281 -4.53 13.99 -0.57
C LEU A 281 -5.72 14.48 0.26
N THR A 282 -6.90 14.51 -0.35
CA THR A 282 -8.15 14.96 0.27
C THR A 282 -9.25 13.91 0.12
N MET A 283 -10.35 14.11 0.80
CA MET A 283 -11.53 13.24 0.63
C MET A 283 -12.11 13.30 -0.80
N LYS A 284 -11.82 14.39 -1.56
CA LYS A 284 -12.12 14.44 -3.01
C LYS A 284 -11.39 13.35 -3.78
N ASP A 285 -10.14 13.09 -3.46
CA ASP A 285 -9.32 12.07 -4.14
C ASP A 285 -9.85 10.66 -3.87
N VAL A 286 -10.38 10.40 -2.68
CA VAL A 286 -11.08 9.15 -2.33
C VAL A 286 -12.41 9.03 -3.13
N ARG A 287 -13.15 10.12 -3.32
CA ARG A 287 -14.36 10.13 -4.17
C ARG A 287 -14.02 9.85 -5.64
N ASP A 288 -12.91 10.40 -6.13
CA ASP A 288 -12.45 10.16 -7.49
C ASP A 288 -12.08 8.68 -7.69
N LEU A 289 -11.41 8.08 -6.69
CA LEU A 289 -11.09 6.65 -6.69
C LEU A 289 -12.36 5.78 -6.69
N ASP A 290 -13.35 6.06 -5.82
CA ASP A 290 -14.61 5.29 -5.79
C ASP A 290 -15.35 5.38 -7.12
N ARG A 291 -15.40 6.58 -7.75
CA ARG A 291 -15.99 6.75 -9.09
C ARG A 291 -15.28 5.93 -10.15
N THR A 292 -13.94 5.90 -10.14
CA THR A 292 -13.16 5.08 -11.07
C THR A 292 -13.45 3.59 -10.87
N LEU A 293 -13.48 3.12 -9.62
CA LEU A 293 -13.80 1.72 -9.29
C LEU A 293 -15.24 1.36 -9.69
N MET A 294 -16.19 2.28 -9.57
CA MET A 294 -17.55 2.10 -10.06
C MET A 294 -17.60 1.98 -11.58
N ALA A 295 -16.93 2.86 -12.31
CA ALA A 295 -16.85 2.85 -13.76
C ALA A 295 -16.18 1.55 -14.27
N MET A 296 -15.13 1.08 -13.58
CA MET A 296 -14.50 -0.20 -13.89
C MET A 296 -15.48 -1.38 -13.71
N LYS A 297 -16.25 -1.39 -12.62
CA LYS A 297 -17.27 -2.41 -12.37
C LYS A 297 -18.37 -2.39 -13.43
N ALA A 298 -18.76 -1.21 -13.90
CA ALA A 298 -19.76 -1.02 -14.97
C ALA A 298 -19.20 -1.30 -16.38
N GLY A 299 -17.89 -1.51 -16.54
CA GLY A 299 -17.24 -1.70 -17.84
C GLY A 299 -17.13 -0.42 -18.68
N THR A 300 -17.31 0.76 -18.08
CA THR A 300 -17.27 2.07 -18.76
C THR A 300 -15.93 2.81 -18.58
N ALA A 301 -15.04 2.33 -17.69
CA ALA A 301 -13.75 2.93 -17.48
C ALA A 301 -12.78 2.63 -18.64
N THR A 302 -12.07 3.66 -19.09
CA THR A 302 -11.00 3.52 -20.08
C THR A 302 -9.67 3.18 -19.37
N SER A 303 -8.82 2.37 -19.99
CA SER A 303 -7.53 1.99 -19.46
C SER A 303 -6.47 1.92 -20.54
N THR A 304 -5.20 2.02 -20.14
CA THR A 304 -4.02 1.80 -20.98
C THR A 304 -3.20 0.61 -20.46
N GLY A 305 -2.34 0.06 -21.33
CA GLY A 305 -1.48 -1.08 -20.99
C GLY A 305 -2.24 -2.42 -20.98
N PHE A 306 -1.47 -3.51 -21.04
CA PHE A 306 -2.01 -4.87 -20.99
C PHE A 306 -1.96 -5.43 -19.56
N TYR A 307 -0.79 -5.39 -18.93
CA TYR A 307 -0.57 -5.80 -17.54
C TYR A 307 0.63 -5.04 -16.94
N PRO A 308 0.45 -4.33 -15.80
CA PRO A 308 -0.84 -3.98 -15.22
C PRO A 308 -1.64 -3.01 -16.12
N ARG A 309 -2.97 -3.10 -16.07
CA ARG A 309 -3.85 -2.11 -16.69
C ARG A 309 -3.87 -0.85 -15.85
N ARG A 310 -3.75 0.31 -16.49
CA ARG A 310 -3.72 1.61 -15.82
C ARG A 310 -4.98 2.40 -16.10
N TYR A 311 -5.68 2.79 -15.04
CA TYR A 311 -6.89 3.59 -15.07
C TYR A 311 -6.59 4.97 -14.48
N PRO A 312 -6.73 6.07 -15.24
CA PRO A 312 -6.64 7.42 -14.67
C PRO A 312 -7.71 7.60 -13.60
N VAL A 313 -7.33 8.08 -12.42
CA VAL A 313 -8.26 8.43 -11.34
C VAL A 313 -8.53 9.92 -11.35
N ASN A 314 -7.47 10.70 -11.32
CA ASN A 314 -7.47 12.16 -11.45
C ASN A 314 -6.07 12.66 -11.84
N ASP A 315 -5.81 13.96 -11.75
CA ASP A 315 -4.52 14.55 -12.13
C ASP A 315 -3.35 14.09 -11.26
N GLN A 316 -3.61 13.56 -10.06
CA GLN A 316 -2.59 13.10 -9.12
C GLN A 316 -2.42 11.58 -9.16
N MET A 317 -3.48 10.82 -9.45
CA MET A 317 -3.50 9.38 -9.22
C MET A 317 -3.86 8.60 -10.48
N THR A 318 -3.19 7.45 -10.63
CA THR A 318 -3.54 6.38 -11.58
C THR A 318 -3.69 5.08 -10.80
N LEU A 319 -4.71 4.26 -11.10
CA LEU A 319 -4.88 2.94 -10.51
C LEU A 319 -4.33 1.87 -11.45
N ALA A 320 -3.29 1.17 -11.04
CA ALA A 320 -2.75 0.01 -11.75
C ALA A 320 -3.37 -1.26 -11.20
N THR A 321 -3.97 -2.08 -12.09
CA THR A 321 -4.70 -3.29 -11.70
C THR A 321 -4.24 -4.51 -12.46
N GLY A 322 -4.43 -5.69 -11.88
CA GLY A 322 -4.32 -6.96 -12.57
C GLY A 322 -5.47 -7.23 -13.52
N PHE A 323 -5.59 -8.48 -13.95
CA PHE A 323 -6.74 -8.91 -14.73
C PHE A 323 -8.03 -8.85 -13.88
N PRO A 324 -9.22 -8.63 -14.49
CA PRO A 324 -10.48 -8.43 -13.75
C PRO A 324 -10.81 -9.52 -12.74
N TRP A 325 -10.44 -10.77 -13.01
CA TRP A 325 -10.66 -11.92 -12.12
C TRP A 325 -9.67 -12.03 -10.95
N ASN A 326 -8.55 -11.30 -10.97
CA ASN A 326 -7.59 -11.26 -9.88
C ASN A 326 -7.97 -10.24 -8.79
N ASN A 327 -9.01 -9.45 -9.03
CA ASN A 327 -9.39 -8.29 -8.20
C ASN A 327 -10.80 -8.41 -7.60
N ARG A 328 -11.27 -9.63 -7.34
CA ARG A 328 -12.57 -9.89 -6.73
C ARG A 328 -12.60 -9.67 -5.23
#